data_6e408d352102edcaba4c85de6f5abcff
#
_entry.id   6e408d352102edcaba4c85de6f5abcff
#
_cell.length_a   1.000
_cell.length_b   1.000
_cell.length_c   1.000
_cell.angle_alpha   90.00
_cell.angle_beta   90.00
_cell.angle_gamma   90.00
#
_symmetry.space_group_name_H-M   'P 1'
#
loop_
_entity.id
_entity.type
_entity.pdbx_description
1 polymer ?
#
loop_
_entity_poly.entity_id
_entity_poly.type
_entity_poly.pdbx_seq_one_letter_code
_entity_poly.pdbx_strand_id
1 'polypeptide(L)'
;TENVLRLAPSAGATFYHMSTCSAAGNSMKEGMICEAFTEDHYDAGQIWENNIYVKSKFLAEGLVFQAAREGVPVKIFRLGRLVGRADDGRFQINPDGNAFYLFMKGLLQVGAVPEQALDIKLDIMPIDLCAKEVLALKDAEGTVFHLMHPDPPSFGQVLQAIGEDYVAVSPEEFDRIFREK
;
A
#
# COMPACT_ATOMS: atom_id res chain seq x y z
N THR A 1 -11.17 -5.43 13.07
CA THR A 1 -11.69 -4.04 12.97
C THR A 1 -12.92 -3.89 13.84
N GLU A 2 -14.01 -4.65 13.63
CA GLU A 2 -15.31 -4.50 14.29
C GLU A 2 -15.20 -4.50 15.83
N ASN A 3 -14.52 -5.47 16.43
CA ASN A 3 -14.41 -5.60 17.91
C ASN A 3 -13.74 -4.37 18.54
N VAL A 4 -12.71 -3.81 17.91
CA VAL A 4 -12.02 -2.61 18.43
C VAL A 4 -12.85 -1.36 18.15
N LEU A 5 -13.51 -1.27 17.00
CA LEU A 5 -14.37 -0.15 16.64
C LEU A 5 -15.53 0.04 17.66
N ARG A 6 -16.09 -1.05 18.18
CA ARG A 6 -17.15 -1.02 19.20
C ARG A 6 -16.70 -0.42 20.55
N LEU A 7 -15.39 -0.38 20.82
CA LEU A 7 -14.86 0.20 22.06
C LEU A 7 -14.73 1.74 21.98
N ALA A 8 -14.56 2.30 20.81
CA ALA A 8 -14.28 3.73 20.64
C ALA A 8 -15.37 4.63 21.26
N PRO A 9 -16.69 4.41 21.04
CA PRO A 9 -17.73 5.24 21.63
C PRO A 9 -17.75 5.19 23.17
N SER A 10 -17.55 4.00 23.75
CA SER A 10 -17.56 3.83 25.21
C SER A 10 -16.34 4.46 25.88
N ALA A 11 -15.23 4.60 25.14
CA ALA A 11 -14.00 5.25 25.59
C ALA A 11 -13.95 6.76 25.31
N GLY A 12 -14.93 7.30 24.59
CA GLY A 12 -14.89 8.69 24.09
C GLY A 12 -13.70 8.97 23.17
N ALA A 13 -13.24 7.95 22.44
CA ALA A 13 -12.02 7.97 21.67
C ALA A 13 -12.28 8.04 20.16
N THR A 14 -11.38 8.70 19.42
CA THR A 14 -11.35 8.63 17.96
C THR A 14 -10.76 7.30 17.51
N PHE A 15 -11.43 6.64 16.56
CA PHE A 15 -10.94 5.40 15.98
C PHE A 15 -10.07 5.68 14.76
N TYR A 16 -8.78 5.33 14.84
CA TYR A 16 -7.85 5.43 13.72
C TYR A 16 -7.72 4.08 13.02
N HIS A 17 -8.13 4.02 11.75
CA HIS A 17 -8.04 2.82 10.91
C HIS A 17 -6.84 2.89 9.96
N MET A 18 -5.86 2.01 10.18
CA MET A 18 -4.73 1.85 9.26
C MET A 18 -5.17 0.96 8.09
N SER A 19 -5.53 1.58 6.98
CA SER A 19 -5.94 0.94 5.74
C SER A 19 -4.79 0.88 4.73
N THR A 20 -5.08 0.78 3.47
CA THR A 20 -4.10 0.68 2.37
C THR A 20 -4.61 1.36 1.11
N CYS A 21 -3.72 1.97 0.34
CA CYS A 21 -4.03 2.45 -1.01
C CYS A 21 -4.46 1.30 -1.95
N SER A 22 -4.09 0.06 -1.65
CA SER A 22 -4.56 -1.12 -2.40
C SER A 22 -6.07 -1.34 -2.34
N ALA A 23 -6.81 -0.65 -1.44
CA ALA A 23 -8.27 -0.64 -1.44
C ALA A 23 -8.86 -0.09 -2.75
N ALA A 24 -8.08 0.71 -3.51
CA ALA A 24 -8.42 1.13 -4.87
C ALA A 24 -8.56 -0.02 -5.87
N GLY A 25 -8.08 -1.24 -5.53
CA GLY A 25 -8.04 -2.37 -6.47
C GLY A 25 -7.02 -2.18 -7.59
N ASN A 26 -6.89 -3.20 -8.43
CA ASN A 26 -5.98 -3.18 -9.57
C ASN A 26 -6.71 -3.05 -10.92
N SER A 27 -8.04 -3.16 -10.92
CA SER A 27 -8.88 -3.07 -12.11
C SER A 27 -10.29 -2.66 -11.74
N MET A 28 -11.04 -2.18 -12.73
CA MET A 28 -12.42 -1.77 -12.58
C MET A 28 -13.38 -2.87 -13.07
N LYS A 29 -14.58 -2.90 -12.53
CA LYS A 29 -15.69 -3.71 -13.07
C LYS A 29 -16.03 -3.22 -14.47
N GLU A 30 -16.56 -4.12 -15.31
CA GLU A 30 -16.90 -3.80 -16.70
C GLU A 30 -17.84 -2.58 -16.78
N GLY A 31 -17.50 -1.65 -17.66
CA GLY A 31 -18.25 -0.41 -17.85
C GLY A 31 -18.03 0.67 -16.77
N MET A 32 -17.22 0.41 -15.77
CA MET A 32 -16.84 1.39 -14.74
C MET A 32 -15.50 2.04 -15.06
N ILE A 33 -15.40 3.35 -14.84
CA ILE A 33 -14.19 4.13 -15.04
C ILE A 33 -13.96 4.96 -13.78
N CYS A 34 -12.75 4.87 -13.23
CA CYS A 34 -12.30 5.74 -12.16
C CYS A 34 -10.90 6.24 -12.54
N GLU A 35 -10.82 7.51 -12.93
CA GLU A 35 -9.55 8.12 -13.37
C GLU A 35 -8.57 8.28 -12.20
N ALA A 36 -9.09 8.58 -11.00
CA ALA A 36 -8.30 8.71 -9.79
C ALA A 36 -9.13 8.25 -8.58
N PHE A 37 -8.55 7.37 -7.77
CA PHE A 37 -9.15 6.94 -6.51
C PHE A 37 -8.71 7.91 -5.41
N THR A 38 -9.60 8.83 -5.05
CA THR A 38 -9.35 9.90 -4.07
C THR A 38 -9.88 9.53 -2.68
N GLU A 39 -9.68 10.41 -1.70
CA GLU A 39 -10.18 10.29 -0.34
C GLU A 39 -11.72 10.25 -0.27
N ASP A 40 -12.41 10.83 -1.24
CA ASP A 40 -13.88 10.81 -1.32
C ASP A 40 -14.45 9.48 -1.81
N HIS A 41 -13.60 8.61 -2.36
CA HIS A 41 -14.03 7.32 -2.88
C HIS A 41 -13.97 6.22 -1.81
N TYR A 42 -15.01 5.38 -1.78
CA TYR A 42 -15.00 4.09 -1.10
C TYR A 42 -15.25 2.96 -2.10
N ASP A 43 -16.43 2.90 -2.70
CA ASP A 43 -16.75 1.97 -3.80
C ASP A 43 -16.89 2.79 -5.09
N ALA A 44 -15.85 2.76 -5.90
CA ALA A 44 -15.79 3.40 -7.22
C ALA A 44 -16.00 2.40 -8.36
N GLY A 45 -16.45 1.17 -8.04
CA GLY A 45 -16.59 0.08 -9.00
C GLY A 45 -15.31 -0.73 -9.22
N GLN A 46 -14.32 -0.60 -8.35
CA GLN A 46 -13.09 -1.41 -8.40
C GLN A 46 -13.39 -2.88 -8.08
N ILE A 47 -12.56 -3.76 -8.66
CA ILE A 47 -12.59 -5.19 -8.33
C ILE A 47 -11.73 -5.42 -7.09
N TRP A 48 -12.35 -5.78 -6.00
CA TRP A 48 -11.71 -6.06 -4.72
C TRP A 48 -11.86 -7.53 -4.28
N GLU A 49 -12.79 -8.26 -4.90
CA GLU A 49 -13.19 -9.61 -4.48
C GLU A 49 -12.11 -10.66 -4.75
N ASN A 50 -11.29 -10.44 -5.78
CA ASN A 50 -10.30 -11.42 -6.28
C ASN A 50 -9.03 -11.50 -5.43
N ASN A 51 -8.85 -10.56 -4.48
CA ASN A 51 -7.69 -10.53 -3.59
C ASN A 51 -8.15 -10.48 -2.15
N ILE A 52 -7.82 -11.51 -1.38
CA ILE A 52 -8.28 -11.66 0.01
C ILE A 52 -7.84 -10.52 0.91
N TYR A 53 -6.62 -9.98 0.69
CA TYR A 53 -6.11 -8.83 1.43
C TYR A 53 -6.91 -7.57 1.09
N VAL A 54 -7.06 -7.25 -0.19
CA VAL A 54 -7.84 -6.09 -0.66
C VAL A 54 -9.29 -6.19 -0.17
N LYS A 55 -9.92 -7.36 -0.32
CA LYS A 55 -11.26 -7.64 0.18
C LYS A 55 -11.39 -7.36 1.67
N SER A 56 -10.46 -7.85 2.49
CA SER A 56 -10.52 -7.66 3.93
C SER A 56 -10.39 -6.19 4.33
N LYS A 57 -9.54 -5.43 3.64
CA LYS A 57 -9.35 -3.99 3.87
C LYS A 57 -10.55 -3.18 3.40
N PHE A 58 -11.09 -3.48 2.21
CA PHE A 58 -12.29 -2.84 1.69
C PHE A 58 -13.48 -3.02 2.64
N LEU A 59 -13.75 -4.26 3.07
CA LEU A 59 -14.85 -4.53 4.00
C LEU A 59 -14.63 -3.87 5.37
N ALA A 60 -13.38 -3.81 5.86
CA ALA A 60 -13.06 -3.12 7.10
C ALA A 60 -13.31 -1.61 6.99
N GLU A 61 -12.92 -0.96 5.89
CA GLU A 61 -13.26 0.45 5.64
C GLU A 61 -14.78 0.68 5.64
N GLY A 62 -15.56 -0.22 5.03
CA GLY A 62 -17.01 -0.14 5.02
C GLY A 62 -17.62 -0.07 6.42
N LEU A 63 -17.12 -0.89 7.35
CA LEU A 63 -17.54 -0.83 8.75
C LEU A 63 -17.16 0.50 9.42
N VAL A 64 -15.98 1.03 9.11
CA VAL A 64 -15.52 2.31 9.68
C VAL A 64 -16.35 3.48 9.12
N PHE A 65 -16.65 3.48 7.82
CA PHE A 65 -17.55 4.47 7.22
C PHE A 65 -18.97 4.39 7.77
N GLN A 66 -19.48 3.18 8.06
CA GLN A 66 -20.76 3.03 8.71
C GLN A 66 -20.74 3.65 10.11
N ALA A 67 -19.74 3.35 10.92
CA ALA A 67 -19.59 3.92 12.25
C ALA A 67 -19.47 5.46 12.22
N ALA A 68 -18.77 6.01 11.23
CA ALA A 68 -18.69 7.46 11.02
C ALA A 68 -20.08 8.08 10.78
N ARG A 69 -20.91 7.45 9.95
CA ARG A 69 -22.29 7.89 9.72
C ARG A 69 -23.17 7.78 10.96
N GLU A 70 -22.85 6.89 11.89
CA GLU A 70 -23.51 6.73 13.19
C GLU A 70 -22.95 7.70 14.26
N GLY A 71 -22.02 8.58 13.88
CA GLY A 71 -21.47 9.63 14.73
C GLY A 71 -20.23 9.23 15.53
N VAL A 72 -19.63 8.09 15.27
CA VAL A 72 -18.34 7.71 15.89
C VAL A 72 -17.22 8.53 15.25
N PRO A 73 -16.37 9.23 16.02
CA PRO A 73 -15.21 9.91 15.49
C PRO A 73 -14.21 8.91 14.90
N VAL A 74 -13.96 8.98 13.59
CA VAL A 74 -13.05 8.06 12.90
C VAL A 74 -12.11 8.78 11.98
N LYS A 75 -10.93 8.17 11.74
CA LYS A 75 -10.02 8.54 10.66
C LYS A 75 -9.51 7.28 9.96
N ILE A 76 -9.43 7.31 8.64
CA ILE A 76 -8.93 6.24 7.80
C ILE A 76 -7.65 6.73 7.13
N PHE A 77 -6.55 6.05 7.37
CA PHE A 77 -5.28 6.31 6.73
C PHE A 77 -5.00 5.20 5.72
N ARG A 78 -5.09 5.50 4.43
CA ARG A 78 -4.76 4.60 3.33
C ARG A 78 -3.28 4.73 3.06
N LEU A 79 -2.54 3.77 3.56
CA LEU A 79 -1.07 3.76 3.51
C LEU A 79 -0.60 3.18 2.19
N GLY A 80 0.46 3.77 1.63
CA GLY A 80 1.27 3.16 0.59
C GLY A 80 2.04 1.94 1.11
N ARG A 81 2.97 1.44 0.32
CA ARG A 81 3.80 0.29 0.70
C ARG A 81 4.86 0.70 1.71
N LEU A 82 4.71 0.23 2.94
CA LEU A 82 5.65 0.52 4.01
C LEU A 82 6.96 -0.26 3.83
N VAL A 83 8.06 0.46 3.96
CA VAL A 83 9.43 -0.06 3.89
C VAL A 83 10.20 0.24 5.17
N GLY A 84 11.50 -0.03 5.20
CA GLY A 84 12.37 0.26 6.33
C GLY A 84 12.32 1.72 6.75
N ARG A 85 12.83 2.01 7.94
CA ARG A 85 12.92 3.36 8.48
C ARG A 85 13.89 4.20 7.64
N ALA A 86 13.58 5.47 7.46
CA ALA A 86 14.45 6.39 6.72
C ALA A 86 15.73 6.74 7.49
N ASP A 87 15.69 6.70 8.83
CA ASP A 87 16.81 7.13 9.68
C ASP A 87 17.93 6.07 9.81
N ASP A 88 17.59 4.78 9.89
CA ASP A 88 18.57 3.70 10.15
C ASP A 88 18.38 2.45 9.28
N GLY A 89 17.43 2.47 8.35
CA GLY A 89 17.15 1.38 7.43
C GLY A 89 16.50 0.14 8.08
N ARG A 90 16.23 0.15 9.39
CA ARG A 90 15.61 -1.01 10.05
C ARG A 90 14.28 -1.35 9.45
N PHE A 91 14.11 -2.63 9.18
CA PHE A 91 12.87 -3.21 8.66
C PHE A 91 12.16 -4.04 9.73
N GLN A 92 10.99 -4.59 9.39
CA GLN A 92 10.23 -5.45 10.31
C GLN A 92 11.04 -6.68 10.77
N ILE A 93 10.74 -7.19 11.97
CA ILE A 93 11.47 -8.29 12.61
C ILE A 93 11.38 -9.60 11.81
N ASN A 94 10.27 -9.82 11.09
CA ASN A 94 10.03 -11.00 10.27
C ASN A 94 9.94 -10.62 8.76
N PRO A 95 11.03 -10.24 8.10
CA PRO A 95 11.00 -9.77 6.71
C PRO A 95 10.46 -10.83 5.74
N ASP A 96 10.69 -12.11 6.01
CA ASP A 96 10.19 -13.21 5.19
C ASP A 96 8.65 -13.36 5.21
N GLY A 97 7.95 -12.63 6.08
CA GLY A 97 6.49 -12.47 6.05
C GLY A 97 6.02 -11.31 5.15
N ASN A 98 6.92 -10.55 4.54
CA ASN A 98 6.59 -9.39 3.72
C ASN A 98 6.68 -9.72 2.23
N ALA A 99 5.54 -9.68 1.54
CA ALA A 99 5.47 -10.05 0.11
C ALA A 99 6.35 -9.17 -0.79
N PHE A 100 6.49 -7.87 -0.50
CA PHE A 100 7.35 -6.99 -1.30
C PHE A 100 8.84 -7.30 -1.07
N TYR A 101 9.23 -7.55 0.18
CA TYR A 101 10.59 -7.97 0.48
C TYR A 101 10.96 -9.28 -0.23
N LEU A 102 10.06 -10.28 -0.18
CA LEU A 102 10.28 -11.55 -0.89
C LEU A 102 10.33 -11.38 -2.40
N PHE A 103 9.48 -10.51 -2.96
CA PHE A 103 9.52 -10.17 -4.38
C PHE A 103 10.88 -9.57 -4.77
N MET A 104 11.35 -8.56 -4.04
CA MET A 104 12.65 -7.94 -4.30
C MET A 104 13.82 -8.93 -4.15
N LYS A 105 13.80 -9.73 -3.08
CA LYS A 105 14.80 -10.78 -2.85
C LYS A 105 14.83 -11.81 -3.98
N GLY A 106 13.66 -12.29 -4.42
CA GLY A 106 13.55 -13.22 -5.54
C GLY A 106 14.07 -12.63 -6.84
N LEU A 107 13.72 -11.37 -7.12
CA LEU A 107 14.17 -10.69 -8.33
C LEU A 107 15.70 -10.52 -8.37
N LEU A 108 16.32 -10.12 -7.25
CA LEU A 108 17.77 -10.01 -7.16
C LEU A 108 18.45 -11.38 -7.33
N GLN A 109 17.84 -12.48 -6.84
CA GLN A 109 18.34 -13.84 -7.08
C GLN A 109 18.26 -14.26 -8.55
N VAL A 110 17.24 -13.78 -9.29
CA VAL A 110 17.15 -14.01 -10.74
C VAL A 110 18.27 -13.24 -11.46
N GLY A 111 18.66 -12.07 -10.98
CA GLY A 111 19.71 -11.24 -11.57
C GLY A 111 19.30 -10.58 -12.88
N ALA A 112 18.01 -10.60 -13.22
CA ALA A 112 17.46 -9.96 -14.40
C ALA A 112 16.15 -9.26 -14.09
N VAL A 113 15.83 -8.21 -14.84
CA VAL A 113 14.57 -7.46 -14.73
C VAL A 113 14.05 -7.11 -16.12
N PRO A 114 12.73 -7.10 -16.34
CA PRO A 114 12.17 -6.58 -17.59
C PRO A 114 12.49 -5.09 -17.74
N GLU A 115 13.08 -4.65 -18.84
CA GLU A 115 13.46 -3.26 -19.07
C GLU A 115 12.30 -2.28 -18.90
N GLN A 116 11.10 -2.66 -19.35
CA GLN A 116 9.89 -1.86 -19.21
C GLN A 116 9.40 -1.71 -17.76
N ALA A 117 9.88 -2.52 -16.83
CA ALA A 117 9.56 -2.37 -15.42
C ALA A 117 10.37 -1.25 -14.74
N LEU A 118 11.50 -0.85 -15.31
CA LEU A 118 12.43 0.11 -14.69
C LEU A 118 11.79 1.49 -14.45
N ASP A 119 10.87 1.90 -15.31
CA ASP A 119 10.18 3.20 -15.22
C ASP A 119 8.94 3.17 -14.31
N ILE A 120 8.51 2.00 -13.85
CA ILE A 120 7.35 1.87 -12.96
C ILE A 120 7.63 2.60 -11.65
N LYS A 121 6.77 3.54 -11.29
CA LYS A 121 6.85 4.25 -10.01
C LYS A 121 6.43 3.32 -8.87
N LEU A 122 7.27 3.23 -7.84
CA LEU A 122 7.02 2.41 -6.66
C LEU A 122 6.49 3.27 -5.52
N ASP A 123 5.24 3.07 -5.16
CA ASP A 123 4.68 3.68 -3.96
C ASP A 123 5.27 3.02 -2.72
N ILE A 124 6.43 3.50 -2.30
CA ILE A 124 7.14 3.08 -1.09
C ILE A 124 7.23 4.23 -0.10
N MET A 125 6.95 3.95 1.17
CA MET A 125 6.91 4.92 2.26
C MET A 125 7.70 4.40 3.47
N PRO A 126 8.73 5.12 3.93
CA PRO A 126 9.42 4.78 5.18
C PRO A 126 8.47 4.79 6.37
N ILE A 127 8.50 3.71 7.17
CA ILE A 127 7.54 3.50 8.27
C ILE A 127 7.58 4.62 9.32
N ASP A 128 8.75 5.16 9.63
CA ASP A 128 8.93 6.23 10.61
C ASP A 128 8.38 7.58 10.10
N LEU A 129 8.48 7.85 8.80
CA LEU A 129 7.87 9.03 8.17
C LEU A 129 6.36 8.89 8.14
N CYS A 130 5.85 7.72 7.71
CA CYS A 130 4.42 7.42 7.74
C CYS A 130 3.83 7.61 9.15
N ALA A 131 4.51 7.13 10.19
CA ALA A 131 4.05 7.31 11.57
C ALA A 131 3.99 8.80 11.99
N LYS A 132 4.98 9.60 11.58
CA LYS A 132 4.97 11.06 11.82
C LYS A 132 3.80 11.75 11.11
N GLU A 133 3.49 11.36 9.87
CA GLU A 133 2.36 11.90 9.11
C GLU A 133 1.02 11.54 9.75
N VAL A 134 0.82 10.28 10.17
CA VAL A 134 -0.37 9.89 10.93
C VAL A 134 -0.57 10.76 12.16
N LEU A 135 0.50 11.00 12.93
CA LEU A 135 0.45 11.83 14.13
C LEU A 135 0.17 13.31 13.80
N ALA A 136 0.72 13.83 12.71
CA ALA A 136 0.48 15.19 12.26
C ALA A 136 -0.98 15.41 11.82
N LEU A 137 -1.58 14.40 11.22
CA LEU A 137 -2.94 14.44 10.69
C LEU A 137 -4.02 14.01 11.70
N LYS A 138 -3.64 13.61 12.92
CA LYS A 138 -4.59 13.12 13.92
C LYS A 138 -5.73 14.11 14.24
N ASP A 139 -5.46 15.40 14.20
CA ASP A 139 -6.40 16.49 14.50
C ASP A 139 -6.83 17.27 13.23
N ALA A 140 -6.35 16.89 12.05
CA ALA A 140 -6.70 17.53 10.78
C ALA A 140 -8.19 17.33 10.44
N GLU A 141 -8.79 18.25 9.71
CA GLU A 141 -10.12 18.06 9.14
C GLU A 141 -10.08 16.93 8.08
N GLY A 142 -11.18 16.20 7.97
CA GLY A 142 -11.31 15.07 7.02
C GLY A 142 -11.35 13.71 7.71
N THR A 143 -11.92 12.76 7.01
CA THR A 143 -12.10 11.37 7.49
C THR A 143 -11.09 10.42 6.87
N VAL A 144 -10.73 10.61 5.62
CA VAL A 144 -9.82 9.74 4.86
C VAL A 144 -8.59 10.52 4.45
N PHE A 145 -7.44 9.87 4.52
CA PHE A 145 -6.15 10.43 4.10
C PHE A 145 -5.37 9.37 3.33
N HIS A 146 -4.82 9.75 2.16
CA HIS A 146 -3.85 8.95 1.44
C HIS A 146 -2.44 9.33 1.90
N LEU A 147 -1.71 8.36 2.47
CA LEU A 147 -0.32 8.54 2.88
C LEU A 147 0.58 7.80 1.90
N MET A 148 1.03 8.53 0.89
CA MET A 148 1.84 8.05 -0.21
C MET A 148 3.04 8.98 -0.41
N HIS A 149 4.13 8.46 -0.96
CA HIS A 149 5.28 9.31 -1.30
C HIS A 149 4.87 10.31 -2.40
N PRO A 150 5.06 11.62 -2.22
CA PRO A 150 4.60 12.64 -3.18
C PRO A 150 5.34 12.54 -4.54
N ASP A 151 6.58 12.05 -4.54
CA ASP A 151 7.38 11.78 -5.74
C ASP A 151 8.01 10.38 -5.61
N PRO A 152 7.25 9.31 -5.89
CA PRO A 152 7.73 7.96 -5.71
C PRO A 152 8.89 7.63 -6.66
N PRO A 153 9.95 6.94 -6.16
CA PRO A 153 11.05 6.53 -7.02
C PRO A 153 10.61 5.54 -8.08
N SER A 154 11.31 5.52 -9.22
CA SER A 154 11.13 4.44 -10.18
C SER A 154 11.77 3.14 -9.67
N PHE A 155 11.31 2.02 -10.22
CA PHE A 155 11.86 0.71 -9.89
C PHE A 155 13.37 0.65 -10.19
N GLY A 156 13.80 1.21 -11.32
CA GLY A 156 15.21 1.32 -11.68
C GLY A 156 16.02 2.13 -10.67
N GLN A 157 15.47 3.24 -10.14
CA GLN A 157 16.12 4.03 -9.08
C GLN A 157 16.28 3.22 -7.79
N VAL A 158 15.28 2.42 -7.43
CA VAL A 158 15.37 1.56 -6.23
C VAL A 158 16.43 0.47 -6.41
N LEU A 159 16.47 -0.19 -7.56
CA LEU A 159 17.49 -1.20 -7.87
C LEU A 159 18.91 -0.60 -7.86
N GLN A 160 19.08 0.57 -8.44
CA GLN A 160 20.35 1.30 -8.41
C GLN A 160 20.79 1.64 -6.97
N ALA A 161 19.85 2.06 -6.12
CA ALA A 161 20.13 2.37 -4.72
C ALA A 161 20.50 1.13 -3.89
N ILE A 162 19.97 -0.05 -4.23
CA ILE A 162 20.34 -1.33 -3.61
C ILE A 162 21.79 -1.71 -3.96
N GLY A 163 22.26 -1.34 -5.15
CA GLY A 163 23.65 -1.55 -5.56
C GLY A 163 23.99 -3.00 -5.96
N GLU A 164 23.00 -3.84 -6.17
CA GLU A 164 23.20 -5.21 -6.67
C GLU A 164 23.18 -5.23 -8.20
N ASP A 165 23.97 -6.10 -8.79
CA ASP A 165 24.05 -6.26 -10.24
C ASP A 165 22.78 -6.94 -10.78
N TYR A 166 22.24 -6.38 -11.84
CA TYR A 166 21.14 -6.96 -12.62
C TYR A 166 21.28 -6.63 -14.10
N VAL A 167 20.65 -7.44 -14.95
CA VAL A 167 20.58 -7.18 -16.39
C VAL A 167 19.14 -6.79 -16.76
N ALA A 168 18.99 -5.64 -17.45
CA ALA A 168 17.72 -5.27 -18.03
C ALA A 168 17.54 -6.07 -19.35
N VAL A 169 16.43 -6.76 -19.49
CA VAL A 169 16.16 -7.68 -20.60
C VAL A 169 14.74 -7.50 -21.12
N SER A 170 14.46 -8.03 -22.34
CA SER A 170 13.09 -8.08 -22.83
C SER A 170 12.20 -8.96 -21.94
N PRO A 171 10.86 -8.81 -21.97
CA PRO A 171 9.95 -9.66 -21.20
C PRO A 171 10.09 -11.14 -21.53
N GLU A 172 10.28 -11.47 -22.80
CA GLU A 172 10.44 -12.86 -23.27
C GLU A 172 11.73 -13.47 -22.71
N GLU A 173 12.81 -12.70 -22.71
CA GLU A 173 14.08 -13.12 -22.15
C GLU A 173 14.01 -13.27 -20.63
N PHE A 174 13.31 -12.35 -19.95
CA PHE A 174 13.06 -12.45 -18.50
C PHE A 174 12.29 -13.73 -18.16
N ASP A 175 11.21 -14.03 -18.90
CA ASP A 175 10.43 -15.26 -18.71
C ASP A 175 11.29 -16.53 -18.89
N ARG A 176 12.20 -16.52 -19.87
CA ARG A 176 13.14 -17.62 -20.08
C ARG A 176 14.07 -17.79 -18.87
N ILE A 177 14.74 -16.72 -18.45
CA ILE A 177 15.67 -16.75 -17.31
C ILE A 177 14.94 -17.18 -16.02
N PHE A 178 13.75 -16.67 -15.80
CA PHE A 178 12.95 -16.96 -14.60
C PHE A 178 12.54 -18.44 -14.50
N ARG A 179 12.31 -19.12 -15.63
CA ARG A 179 11.94 -20.56 -15.66
C ARG A 179 13.14 -21.48 -15.48
N GLU A 180 14.35 -21.00 -15.73
CA GLU A 180 15.59 -21.78 -15.60
C GLU A 180 16.19 -21.71 -14.17
N LYS A 181 15.70 -20.83 -13.30
CA LYS A 181 16.11 -20.64 -11.89
C LYS A 181 15.22 -21.40 -10.92
#